data_48b7a4dc45f3a5f1a408577098864a91
#
_entry.id   48b7a4dc45f3a5f1a408577098864a91
#
_cell.length_a   1.000
_cell.length_b   1.000
_cell.length_c   1.000
_cell.angle_alpha   90.00
_cell.angle_beta   90.00
_cell.angle_gamma   90.00
#
_symmetry.space_group_name_H-M   'P 1'
#
loop_
_entity.id
_entity.type
_entity.pdbx_description
1 polymer ?
#
loop_
_entity_poly.entity_id
_entity_poly.type
_entity_poly.pdbx_seq_one_letter_code
_entity_poly.pdbx_strand_id
1 'polypeptide(L)'
;DTMDGIPGKDATYTGYHYTKAVCETCGGINTNMSKSEYGYLKNVYWLYDCAAAFTQELDETVSYEYTDDTYHTVTTKGGTYCAFCYGTNHTVSRKLERHSMVTEVLPQPANGRFATVEKCSLCDYARYDYTAAKAVIADYYGVVDGKPHTITVSDLSEAGVRTSIRYGNSADSCTMTSAPNYTEAGQYMVYYEITYTYKGKEMTENGVAKVWLRDESTKDDGSCACGCGDPNCGCQNKNCNGNCCTDKGCGENHKYILLDSTKAGCTT
;
A
#
# COMPACT_ATOMS: atom_id res chain seq x y z
N ASP A 1 39.10 28.12 -31.45
CA ASP A 1 38.98 27.96 -32.90
C ASP A 1 38.20 29.13 -33.48
N THR A 2 38.69 29.64 -34.59
CA THR A 2 37.98 30.65 -35.35
C THR A 2 37.08 30.02 -36.40
N MET A 3 35.94 30.62 -36.68
CA MET A 3 35.02 30.11 -37.68
C MET A 3 35.47 30.44 -39.11
N ASP A 4 36.68 31.00 -39.25
CA ASP A 4 37.27 31.28 -40.57
C ASP A 4 37.52 29.99 -41.37
N GLY A 5 37.11 29.98 -42.59
CA GLY A 5 37.30 28.87 -43.52
C GLY A 5 36.23 27.80 -43.54
N ILE A 6 35.08 27.97 -42.84
CA ILE A 6 33.96 27.09 -42.97
C ILE A 6 33.20 27.37 -44.29
N PRO A 7 32.96 26.39 -45.15
CA PRO A 7 32.27 26.57 -46.41
C PRO A 7 30.91 27.26 -46.25
N GLY A 8 30.67 28.33 -47.02
CA GLY A 8 29.40 29.05 -47.04
C GLY A 8 29.26 30.19 -46.02
N LYS A 9 30.32 30.54 -45.32
CA LYS A 9 30.36 31.68 -44.37
C LYS A 9 30.91 32.94 -45.00
N ASP A 10 30.29 34.07 -44.61
CA ASP A 10 30.84 35.38 -44.95
C ASP A 10 32.20 35.57 -44.29
N ALA A 11 33.17 36.09 -45.08
CA ALA A 11 34.53 36.35 -44.63
C ALA A 11 34.63 37.42 -43.51
N THR A 12 33.55 38.09 -43.18
CA THR A 12 33.46 39.10 -42.10
C THR A 12 33.08 38.53 -40.73
N TYR A 13 32.80 37.23 -40.63
CA TYR A 13 32.44 36.65 -39.36
C TYR A 13 33.68 36.24 -38.55
N THR A 14 33.95 37.00 -37.49
CA THR A 14 35.04 36.75 -36.53
C THR A 14 34.47 36.23 -35.22
N GLY A 15 33.80 35.11 -35.21
CA GLY A 15 33.34 34.45 -34.02
C GLY A 15 34.41 33.52 -33.48
N TYR A 16 34.74 33.69 -32.20
CA TYR A 16 35.60 32.75 -31.49
C TYR A 16 34.71 31.78 -30.71
N HIS A 17 35.04 30.51 -30.74
CA HIS A 17 34.49 29.57 -29.78
C HIS A 17 35.59 28.73 -29.15
N TYR A 18 35.52 28.55 -27.88
CA TYR A 18 36.42 27.70 -27.10
C TYR A 18 35.61 26.73 -26.24
N THR A 19 36.24 25.64 -25.88
CA THR A 19 35.63 24.58 -25.07
C THR A 19 36.16 24.63 -23.65
N LYS A 20 35.24 24.44 -22.72
CA LYS A 20 35.54 24.24 -21.30
C LYS A 20 34.92 22.92 -20.87
N ALA A 21 35.66 22.16 -20.07
CA ALA A 21 35.13 20.96 -19.46
C ALA A 21 34.27 21.31 -18.25
N VAL A 22 33.06 20.81 -18.19
CA VAL A 22 32.13 21.02 -17.06
C VAL A 22 31.76 19.67 -16.45
N CYS A 23 31.96 19.53 -15.14
CA CYS A 23 31.57 18.36 -14.40
C CYS A 23 30.04 18.29 -14.27
N GLU A 24 29.41 17.23 -14.76
CA GLU A 24 27.97 17.04 -14.68
C GLU A 24 27.47 16.90 -13.23
N THR A 25 28.34 16.44 -12.32
CA THR A 25 27.95 16.21 -10.92
C THR A 25 27.93 17.48 -10.08
N CYS A 26 28.94 18.33 -10.23
CA CYS A 26 29.11 19.54 -9.38
C CYS A 26 29.04 20.86 -10.13
N GLY A 27 28.98 20.86 -11.47
CA GLY A 27 29.00 22.06 -12.30
C GLY A 27 30.36 22.78 -12.34
N GLY A 28 31.41 22.20 -11.74
CA GLY A 28 32.78 22.81 -11.73
C GLY A 28 33.34 22.88 -13.15
N ILE A 29 33.94 24.02 -13.49
CA ILE A 29 34.53 24.32 -14.81
C ILE A 29 36.04 24.18 -14.77
N ASN A 30 36.59 23.42 -15.71
CA ASN A 30 38.04 23.35 -15.94
C ASN A 30 38.37 23.92 -17.31
N THR A 31 39.07 25.06 -17.33
CA THR A 31 39.44 25.75 -18.55
C THR A 31 40.74 25.24 -19.18
N ASN A 32 41.46 24.37 -18.46
CA ASN A 32 42.76 23.85 -18.90
C ASN A 32 42.64 22.52 -19.68
N MET A 33 41.43 21.99 -19.85
CA MET A 33 41.19 20.76 -20.60
C MET A 33 40.69 21.07 -22.00
N SER A 34 41.21 20.37 -23.00
CA SER A 34 40.72 20.46 -24.37
C SER A 34 39.84 19.24 -24.73
N LYS A 35 38.81 19.45 -25.52
CA LYS A 35 37.93 18.38 -25.98
C LYS A 35 38.67 17.35 -26.84
N SER A 36 39.67 17.77 -27.61
CA SER A 36 40.49 16.88 -28.45
C SER A 36 41.26 15.84 -27.64
N GLU A 37 41.68 16.19 -26.41
CA GLU A 37 42.44 15.32 -25.54
C GLU A 37 41.55 14.48 -24.62
N TYR A 38 40.42 15.04 -24.19
CA TYR A 38 39.59 14.47 -23.11
C TYR A 38 38.12 14.29 -23.49
N GLY A 39 37.82 14.20 -24.80
CA GLY A 39 36.44 14.17 -25.33
C GLY A 39 35.51 13.03 -24.81
N TYR A 40 36.07 12.02 -24.17
CA TYR A 40 35.34 10.83 -23.71
C TYR A 40 35.27 10.68 -22.19
N LEU A 41 35.57 11.74 -21.44
CA LEU A 41 35.46 11.67 -19.98
C LEU A 41 34.00 11.50 -19.55
N LYS A 42 33.79 10.53 -18.67
CA LYS A 42 32.48 10.26 -18.08
C LYS A 42 32.08 11.42 -17.12
N ASN A 43 30.80 11.79 -17.13
CA ASN A 43 30.24 12.86 -16.30
C ASN A 43 30.88 14.25 -16.57
N VAL A 44 31.31 14.50 -17.78
CA VAL A 44 31.84 15.79 -18.23
C VAL A 44 31.16 16.16 -19.54
N TYR A 45 30.66 17.39 -19.61
CA TYR A 45 30.21 17.96 -20.87
C TYR A 45 31.09 19.16 -21.25
N TRP A 46 31.07 19.52 -22.49
CA TRP A 46 31.95 20.57 -23.04
C TRP A 46 31.11 21.83 -23.31
N LEU A 47 31.56 22.93 -22.69
CA LEU A 47 30.96 24.24 -22.89
C LEU A 47 31.64 24.96 -24.07
N TYR A 48 30.82 25.42 -24.98
CA TYR A 48 31.29 26.20 -26.14
C TYR A 48 30.87 27.67 -26.00
N ASP A 49 31.76 28.58 -26.34
CA ASP A 49 31.47 30.00 -26.39
C ASP A 49 31.42 30.46 -27.85
N CYS A 50 30.25 30.72 -28.33
CA CYS A 50 29.96 31.06 -29.72
C CYS A 50 29.28 32.43 -29.81
N ALA A 51 29.37 33.06 -30.98
CA ALA A 51 28.69 34.34 -31.20
C ALA A 51 27.17 34.13 -31.11
N ALA A 52 26.51 35.02 -30.38
CA ALA A 52 25.08 34.94 -30.08
C ALA A 52 24.17 34.84 -31.34
N ALA A 53 24.60 35.42 -32.46
CA ALA A 53 23.84 35.38 -33.73
C ALA A 53 23.65 33.97 -34.30
N PHE A 54 24.41 32.98 -33.84
CA PHE A 54 24.32 31.59 -34.33
C PHE A 54 23.91 30.59 -33.23
N THR A 55 23.63 31.08 -32.04
CA THR A 55 23.19 30.22 -30.93
C THR A 55 21.67 30.02 -30.99
N GLN A 56 21.26 28.79 -30.74
CA GLN A 56 19.86 28.39 -30.55
C GLN A 56 19.72 27.79 -29.17
N GLU A 57 18.58 28.00 -28.52
CA GLU A 57 18.27 27.38 -27.25
C GLU A 57 18.09 25.88 -27.43
N LEU A 58 18.64 25.12 -26.50
CA LEU A 58 18.32 23.71 -26.34
C LEU A 58 17.08 23.58 -25.47
N ASP A 59 16.27 22.55 -25.75
CA ASP A 59 15.11 22.24 -24.94
C ASP A 59 15.54 22.02 -23.48
N GLU A 60 14.87 22.71 -22.56
CA GLU A 60 15.09 22.51 -21.14
C GLU A 60 14.50 21.18 -20.70
N THR A 61 15.25 20.43 -19.92
CA THR A 61 14.79 19.24 -19.22
C THR A 61 14.83 19.47 -17.72
N VAL A 62 13.74 19.11 -17.04
CA VAL A 62 13.63 19.22 -15.58
C VAL A 62 13.47 17.82 -15.00
N SER A 63 14.26 17.54 -13.98
CA SER A 63 14.17 16.31 -13.20
C SER A 63 14.09 16.62 -11.72
N TYR A 64 13.41 15.74 -10.98
CA TYR A 64 13.15 15.87 -9.55
C TYR A 64 13.70 14.65 -8.84
N GLU A 65 14.52 14.87 -7.82
CA GLU A 65 15.14 13.80 -7.03
C GLU A 65 14.82 14.01 -5.55
N TYR A 66 14.45 12.95 -4.86
CA TYR A 66 14.25 12.98 -3.41
C TYR A 66 15.55 13.45 -2.71
N THR A 67 15.43 14.33 -1.76
CA THR A 67 16.55 14.80 -0.94
C THR A 67 16.35 14.46 0.53
N ASP A 68 15.25 14.88 1.11
CA ASP A 68 14.84 14.60 2.49
C ASP A 68 13.32 14.69 2.62
N ASP A 69 12.79 14.52 3.83
CA ASP A 69 11.33 14.51 4.10
C ASP A 69 10.62 15.86 3.84
N THR A 70 11.39 16.92 3.57
CA THR A 70 10.85 18.28 3.35
C THR A 70 11.06 18.76 1.93
N TYR A 71 12.18 18.35 1.32
CA TYR A 71 12.65 18.91 0.06
C TYR A 71 13.01 17.84 -0.96
N HIS A 72 12.83 18.18 -2.22
CA HIS A 72 13.43 17.50 -3.35
C HIS A 72 14.40 18.45 -4.07
N THR A 73 15.37 17.88 -4.78
CA THR A 73 16.28 18.62 -5.64
C THR A 73 15.68 18.70 -7.03
N VAL A 74 15.48 19.92 -7.52
CA VAL A 74 15.11 20.20 -8.91
C VAL A 74 16.38 20.44 -9.70
N THR A 75 16.63 19.64 -10.72
CA THR A 75 17.73 19.82 -11.66
C THR A 75 17.18 20.24 -13.02
N THR A 76 17.51 21.44 -13.44
CA THR A 76 17.20 21.94 -14.78
C THR A 76 18.46 21.88 -15.63
N LYS A 77 18.36 21.18 -16.75
CA LYS A 77 19.41 21.11 -17.76
C LYS A 77 18.89 21.76 -19.03
N GLY A 78 19.67 22.66 -19.57
CA GLY A 78 19.39 23.35 -20.81
C GLY A 78 20.68 23.75 -21.48
N GLY A 79 20.66 24.83 -22.21
CA GLY A 79 21.85 25.37 -22.83
C GLY A 79 21.58 25.94 -24.21
N THR A 80 22.64 26.11 -24.95
CA THR A 80 22.59 26.61 -26.32
C THR A 80 23.42 25.72 -27.24
N TYR A 81 23.05 25.67 -28.49
CA TYR A 81 23.83 25.01 -29.52
C TYR A 81 24.15 26.02 -30.63
N CYS A 82 25.34 25.95 -31.17
CA CYS A 82 25.73 26.78 -32.28
C CYS A 82 25.35 26.13 -33.61
N ALA A 83 24.40 26.73 -34.34
CA ALA A 83 23.94 26.22 -35.63
C ALA A 83 25.06 26.17 -36.70
N PHE A 84 26.17 26.82 -36.41
CA PHE A 84 27.28 26.92 -37.32
C PHE A 84 28.40 25.90 -37.11
N CYS A 85 28.88 25.78 -35.88
CA CYS A 85 29.95 24.82 -35.56
C CYS A 85 29.42 23.51 -34.91
N TYR A 86 28.10 23.43 -34.67
CA TYR A 86 27.44 22.30 -33.99
C TYR A 86 27.95 22.02 -32.56
N GLY A 87 28.69 23.00 -32.00
CA GLY A 87 29.11 22.94 -30.60
C GLY A 87 27.94 23.25 -29.65
N THR A 88 27.89 22.61 -28.50
CA THR A 88 26.83 22.78 -27.48
C THR A 88 27.41 23.38 -26.20
N ASN A 89 26.71 24.36 -25.65
CA ASN A 89 26.92 24.87 -24.31
C ASN A 89 25.77 24.31 -23.42
N HIS A 90 26.13 23.51 -22.43
CA HIS A 90 25.18 23.00 -21.47
C HIS A 90 25.15 23.84 -20.20
N THR A 91 23.94 24.08 -19.71
CA THR A 91 23.71 24.71 -18.41
C THR A 91 23.05 23.72 -17.48
N VAL A 92 23.48 23.65 -16.24
CA VAL A 92 22.86 22.84 -15.21
C VAL A 92 22.64 23.71 -13.99
N SER A 93 21.40 23.84 -13.58
CA SER A 93 21.05 24.47 -12.31
C SER A 93 20.43 23.46 -11.35
N ARG A 94 20.70 23.61 -10.07
CA ARG A 94 20.10 22.80 -9.01
C ARG A 94 19.55 23.70 -7.93
N LYS A 95 18.35 23.41 -7.47
CA LYS A 95 17.71 24.10 -6.35
C LYS A 95 16.93 23.12 -5.51
N LEU A 96 16.81 23.43 -4.22
CA LEU A 96 15.90 22.71 -3.33
C LEU A 96 14.52 23.34 -3.40
N GLU A 97 13.51 22.51 -3.60
CA GLU A 97 12.11 22.91 -3.53
C GLU A 97 11.37 22.01 -2.53
N ARG A 98 10.35 22.58 -1.87
CA ARG A 98 9.49 21.78 -0.98
C ARG A 98 8.67 20.77 -1.80
N HIS A 99 8.41 19.61 -1.20
CA HIS A 99 7.55 18.63 -1.82
C HIS A 99 6.17 19.19 -2.14
N SER A 100 5.68 18.91 -3.34
CA SER A 100 4.30 19.17 -3.76
C SER A 100 3.44 17.97 -3.36
N MET A 101 2.90 18.00 -2.14
CA MET A 101 2.22 16.85 -1.55
C MET A 101 0.80 16.66 -2.07
N VAL A 102 0.48 15.42 -2.40
CA VAL A 102 -0.87 14.96 -2.78
C VAL A 102 -1.27 13.83 -1.86
N THR A 103 -2.48 13.89 -1.31
CA THR A 103 -3.02 12.84 -0.43
C THR A 103 -3.91 11.90 -1.21
N GLU A 104 -3.69 10.60 -1.07
CA GLU A 104 -4.51 9.54 -1.65
C GLU A 104 -4.91 8.54 -0.56
N VAL A 105 -6.12 8.00 -0.66
CA VAL A 105 -6.60 6.91 0.20
C VAL A 105 -6.69 5.64 -0.63
N LEU A 106 -5.96 4.62 -0.18
CA LEU A 106 -5.90 3.30 -0.81
C LEU A 106 -6.57 2.27 0.09
N PRO A 107 -7.68 1.67 -0.32
CA PRO A 107 -8.27 0.55 0.41
C PRO A 107 -7.41 -0.70 0.24
N GLN A 108 -7.16 -1.44 1.34
CA GLN A 108 -6.34 -2.65 1.35
C GLN A 108 -7.13 -3.82 1.97
N PRO A 109 -8.05 -4.44 1.24
CA PRO A 109 -8.96 -5.46 1.78
C PRO A 109 -8.25 -6.64 2.43
N ALA A 110 -7.15 -7.11 1.85
CA ALA A 110 -6.38 -8.23 2.40
C ALA A 110 -5.83 -7.98 3.80
N ASN A 111 -5.59 -6.72 4.15
CA ASN A 111 -5.06 -6.30 5.44
C ASN A 111 -6.12 -5.74 6.38
N GLY A 112 -7.37 -5.58 5.91
CA GLY A 112 -8.44 -4.91 6.66
C GLY A 112 -8.11 -3.47 7.04
N ARG A 113 -7.38 -2.73 6.19
CA ARG A 113 -6.92 -1.37 6.47
C ARG A 113 -7.11 -0.45 5.27
N PHE A 114 -7.20 0.84 5.55
CA PHE A 114 -6.98 1.89 4.56
C PHE A 114 -5.57 2.45 4.74
N ALA A 115 -4.83 2.58 3.65
CA ALA A 115 -3.59 3.34 3.63
C ALA A 115 -3.89 4.76 3.17
N THR A 116 -3.57 5.75 3.99
CA THR A 116 -3.48 7.15 3.56
C THR A 116 -2.03 7.38 3.16
N VAL A 117 -1.80 7.70 1.90
CA VAL A 117 -0.48 8.03 1.38
C VAL A 117 -0.42 9.52 1.05
N GLU A 118 0.55 10.20 1.63
CA GLU A 118 0.97 11.54 1.21
C GLU A 118 2.21 11.37 0.34
N LYS A 119 2.09 11.63 -0.95
CA LYS A 119 3.19 11.48 -1.91
C LYS A 119 3.49 12.81 -2.60
N CYS A 120 4.75 13.03 -2.93
CA CYS A 120 5.11 14.13 -3.80
C CYS A 120 4.64 13.84 -5.23
N SER A 121 4.06 14.84 -5.89
CA SER A 121 3.63 14.71 -7.29
C SER A 121 4.78 14.76 -8.28
N LEU A 122 5.99 15.12 -7.83
CA LEU A 122 7.14 15.41 -8.68
C LEU A 122 8.32 14.46 -8.47
N CYS A 123 8.47 13.86 -7.29
CA CYS A 123 9.53 12.89 -6.97
C CYS A 123 8.97 11.67 -6.24
N ASP A 124 9.80 10.69 -5.92
CA ASP A 124 9.40 9.40 -5.34
C ASP A 124 9.11 9.43 -3.83
N TYR A 125 9.08 10.62 -3.21
CA TYR A 125 8.78 10.73 -1.78
C TYR A 125 7.32 10.33 -1.49
N ALA A 126 7.14 9.41 -0.55
CA ALA A 126 5.83 9.01 -0.05
C ALA A 126 5.87 8.66 1.43
N ARG A 127 4.84 9.10 2.16
CA ARG A 127 4.61 8.76 3.56
C ARG A 127 3.27 8.07 3.71
N TYR A 128 3.26 6.93 4.41
CA TYR A 128 2.06 6.11 4.62
C TYR A 128 1.59 6.19 6.06
N ASP A 129 0.27 6.30 6.23
CA ASP A 129 -0.44 6.13 7.48
C ASP A 129 -1.53 5.08 7.30
N TYR A 130 -1.77 4.22 8.31
CA TYR A 130 -2.69 3.10 8.20
C TYR A 130 -3.79 3.21 9.25
N THR A 131 -5.04 3.11 8.79
CA THR A 131 -6.23 3.10 9.62
C THR A 131 -6.88 1.73 9.56
N ALA A 132 -7.02 1.03 10.68
CA ALA A 132 -7.68 -0.27 10.74
C ALA A 132 -9.18 -0.14 10.47
N ALA A 133 -9.72 -1.08 9.70
CA ALA A 133 -11.10 -1.11 9.27
C ALA A 133 -11.63 -2.55 9.32
N LYS A 134 -11.71 -3.13 10.54
CA LYS A 134 -12.09 -4.53 10.68
C LYS A 134 -13.14 -4.73 11.76
N ALA A 135 -14.34 -5.16 11.32
CA ALA A 135 -15.32 -5.79 12.20
C ALA A 135 -14.98 -7.28 12.36
N VAL A 136 -15.26 -7.83 13.52
CA VAL A 136 -15.13 -9.26 13.78
C VAL A 136 -16.54 -9.86 13.87
N ILE A 137 -16.80 -10.84 13.04
CA ILE A 137 -18.04 -11.64 13.06
C ILE A 137 -17.67 -13.04 13.47
N ALA A 138 -18.27 -13.56 14.53
CA ALA A 138 -17.99 -14.87 15.08
C ALA A 138 -19.23 -15.75 15.11
N ASP A 139 -18.98 -17.06 14.98
CA ASP A 139 -19.99 -18.10 15.14
C ASP A 139 -20.62 -18.04 16.54
N TYR A 140 -21.85 -18.46 16.64
CA TYR A 140 -22.57 -18.65 17.89
C TYR A 140 -22.86 -20.13 18.11
N TYR A 141 -22.55 -20.60 19.32
CA TYR A 141 -22.84 -21.97 19.77
C TYR A 141 -23.65 -21.89 21.05
N GLY A 142 -24.85 -22.48 21.06
CA GLY A 142 -25.75 -22.41 22.20
C GLY A 142 -26.70 -23.59 22.31
N VAL A 143 -27.57 -23.50 23.31
CA VAL A 143 -28.65 -24.44 23.58
C VAL A 143 -29.98 -23.70 23.37
N VAL A 144 -31.02 -24.38 22.88
CA VAL A 144 -32.36 -23.83 22.79
C VAL A 144 -32.87 -23.49 24.20
N ASP A 145 -33.07 -22.20 24.47
CA ASP A 145 -33.63 -21.69 25.75
C ASP A 145 -34.93 -20.88 25.55
N GLY A 146 -35.51 -20.97 24.36
CA GLY A 146 -36.72 -20.21 23.98
C GLY A 146 -36.46 -18.74 23.63
N LYS A 147 -35.19 -18.28 23.65
CA LYS A 147 -34.80 -16.94 23.26
C LYS A 147 -34.21 -16.93 21.85
N PRO A 148 -34.26 -15.80 21.17
CA PRO A 148 -33.60 -15.64 19.87
C PRO A 148 -32.09 -15.55 20.02
N HIS A 149 -31.37 -16.30 19.19
CA HIS A 149 -29.90 -16.33 19.11
C HIS A 149 -29.45 -15.97 17.71
N THR A 150 -28.32 -15.27 17.64
CA THR A 150 -27.68 -14.89 16.37
C THR A 150 -26.16 -14.90 16.50
N ILE A 151 -25.47 -14.65 15.40
CA ILE A 151 -24.00 -14.50 15.36
C ILE A 151 -23.55 -13.32 16.22
N THR A 152 -22.28 -13.37 16.67
CA THR A 152 -21.69 -12.26 17.42
C THR A 152 -21.02 -11.29 16.46
N VAL A 153 -21.27 -10.00 16.64
CA VAL A 153 -20.69 -8.92 15.84
C VAL A 153 -20.01 -7.93 16.73
N SER A 154 -18.74 -7.63 16.45
CA SER A 154 -17.96 -6.58 17.09
C SER A 154 -17.36 -5.65 16.04
N ASP A 155 -17.58 -4.35 16.17
CA ASP A 155 -16.95 -3.36 15.31
C ASP A 155 -15.66 -2.87 15.98
N LEU A 156 -14.51 -3.19 15.38
CA LEU A 156 -13.18 -2.82 15.83
C LEU A 156 -12.55 -1.73 14.97
N SER A 157 -13.34 -1.07 14.11
CA SER A 157 -12.85 0.00 13.24
C SER A 157 -12.32 1.17 14.05
N GLU A 158 -11.22 1.76 13.57
CA GLU A 158 -10.65 2.98 14.14
C GLU A 158 -11.53 4.20 13.85
N ALA A 159 -11.29 5.27 14.59
CA ALA A 159 -12.03 6.53 14.41
C ALA A 159 -11.92 7.05 12.97
N GLY A 160 -13.06 7.48 12.42
CA GLY A 160 -13.18 7.99 11.06
C GLY A 160 -13.50 6.93 10.00
N VAL A 161 -13.46 5.63 10.35
CA VAL A 161 -13.97 4.57 9.49
C VAL A 161 -15.46 4.35 9.78
N ARG A 162 -16.28 4.42 8.76
CA ARG A 162 -17.70 4.05 8.85
C ARG A 162 -17.86 2.60 8.42
N THR A 163 -18.48 1.79 9.27
CA THR A 163 -18.77 0.37 8.99
C THR A 163 -20.27 0.20 8.77
N SER A 164 -20.64 -0.54 7.75
CA SER A 164 -21.99 -0.97 7.47
C SER A 164 -21.99 -2.47 7.22
N ILE A 165 -22.87 -3.21 7.91
CA ILE A 165 -22.98 -4.66 7.77
C ILE A 165 -24.37 -5.00 7.26
N ARG A 166 -24.41 -5.85 6.26
CA ARG A 166 -25.62 -6.45 5.72
C ARG A 166 -25.55 -7.95 5.85
N TYR A 167 -26.71 -8.56 6.03
CA TYR A 167 -26.83 -9.99 6.26
C TYR A 167 -27.74 -10.64 5.23
N GLY A 168 -27.60 -11.94 5.03
CA GLY A 168 -28.40 -12.71 4.09
C GLY A 168 -28.41 -14.20 4.39
N ASN A 169 -29.33 -14.91 3.71
CA ASN A 169 -29.42 -16.36 3.75
C ASN A 169 -28.59 -17.03 2.64
N SER A 170 -27.97 -16.23 1.76
CA SER A 170 -27.06 -16.69 0.72
C SER A 170 -25.97 -15.64 0.48
N ALA A 171 -24.86 -16.07 -0.10
CA ALA A 171 -23.73 -15.18 -0.40
C ALA A 171 -24.10 -14.02 -1.34
N ASP A 172 -25.03 -14.26 -2.26
CA ASP A 172 -25.41 -13.29 -3.30
C ASP A 172 -26.57 -12.37 -2.88
N SER A 173 -27.06 -12.48 -1.63
CA SER A 173 -28.26 -11.76 -1.17
C SER A 173 -28.13 -11.27 0.27
N CYS A 174 -27.16 -10.37 0.53
CA CYS A 174 -27.02 -9.68 1.81
C CYS A 174 -27.82 -8.38 1.82
N THR A 175 -29.13 -8.46 2.05
CA THR A 175 -30.06 -7.30 2.02
C THR A 175 -30.59 -6.88 3.38
N MET A 176 -30.49 -7.74 4.39
CA MET A 176 -30.99 -7.48 5.75
C MET A 176 -30.05 -6.54 6.51
N THR A 177 -30.61 -5.63 7.28
CA THR A 177 -29.84 -4.67 8.11
C THR A 177 -29.54 -5.19 9.53
N SER A 178 -30.17 -6.30 9.92
CA SER A 178 -29.92 -7.00 11.18
C SER A 178 -29.67 -8.46 10.91
N ALA A 179 -28.82 -9.09 11.72
CA ALA A 179 -28.57 -10.51 11.62
C ALA A 179 -29.86 -11.30 11.93
N PRO A 180 -30.15 -12.38 11.20
CA PRO A 180 -31.31 -13.24 11.47
C PRO A 180 -31.16 -13.91 12.82
N ASN A 181 -32.29 -14.11 13.50
CA ASN A 181 -32.41 -14.75 14.80
C ASN A 181 -33.03 -16.15 14.66
N TYR A 182 -32.56 -17.08 15.47
CA TYR A 182 -33.00 -18.48 15.49
C TYR A 182 -33.38 -18.89 16.91
N THR A 183 -34.46 -19.66 17.03
CA THR A 183 -35.02 -20.13 18.33
C THR A 183 -35.13 -21.66 18.39
N GLU A 184 -34.94 -22.34 17.25
CA GLU A 184 -35.06 -23.78 17.15
C GLU A 184 -33.67 -24.44 17.03
N ALA A 185 -33.57 -25.71 17.44
CA ALA A 185 -32.37 -26.50 17.28
C ALA A 185 -32.01 -26.65 15.78
N GLY A 186 -30.76 -26.44 15.45
CA GLY A 186 -30.29 -26.54 14.06
C GLY A 186 -28.94 -25.85 13.85
N GLN A 187 -28.44 -26.01 12.63
CA GLN A 187 -27.25 -25.29 12.15
C GLN A 187 -27.69 -24.34 11.04
N TYR A 188 -27.45 -23.06 11.26
CA TYR A 188 -27.87 -21.99 10.37
C TYR A 188 -26.65 -21.25 9.87
N MET A 189 -26.57 -20.99 8.57
CA MET A 189 -25.53 -20.23 7.94
C MET A 189 -26.02 -18.80 7.74
N VAL A 190 -25.28 -17.83 8.27
CA VAL A 190 -25.56 -16.39 8.13
C VAL A 190 -24.47 -15.80 7.26
N TYR A 191 -24.85 -15.43 6.06
CA TYR A 191 -23.96 -14.72 5.14
C TYR A 191 -23.95 -13.24 5.49
N TYR A 192 -22.81 -12.59 5.29
CA TYR A 192 -22.67 -11.16 5.56
C TYR A 192 -21.78 -10.48 4.55
N GLU A 193 -22.07 -9.21 4.36
CA GLU A 193 -21.27 -8.26 3.61
C GLU A 193 -20.94 -7.06 4.51
N ILE A 194 -19.66 -6.74 4.66
CA ILE A 194 -19.20 -5.59 5.43
C ILE A 194 -18.65 -4.56 4.46
N THR A 195 -19.21 -3.35 4.50
CA THR A 195 -18.68 -2.21 3.76
C THR A 195 -18.03 -1.25 4.73
N TYR A 196 -16.75 -0.98 4.53
CA TYR A 196 -16.00 0.04 5.24
C TYR A 196 -15.85 1.27 4.37
N THR A 197 -16.06 2.46 4.92
CA THR A 197 -15.88 3.73 4.22
C THR A 197 -14.95 4.64 5.01
N TYR A 198 -13.89 5.12 4.36
CA TYR A 198 -12.93 6.05 4.94
C TYR A 198 -12.57 7.14 3.94
N LYS A 199 -12.77 8.41 4.31
CA LYS A 199 -12.49 9.58 3.43
C LYS A 199 -13.04 9.42 2.01
N GLY A 200 -14.24 8.84 1.87
CA GLY A 200 -14.89 8.65 0.57
C GLY A 200 -14.42 7.44 -0.25
N LYS A 201 -13.49 6.65 0.26
CA LYS A 201 -13.10 5.36 -0.33
C LYS A 201 -13.80 4.23 0.38
N GLU A 202 -14.18 3.22 -0.38
CA GLU A 202 -14.89 2.04 0.13
C GLU A 202 -14.07 0.77 -0.07
N MET A 203 -14.29 -0.17 0.86
CA MET A 203 -13.75 -1.51 0.81
C MET A 203 -14.84 -2.47 1.29
N THR A 204 -15.04 -3.57 0.59
CA THR A 204 -16.07 -4.55 0.91
C THR A 204 -15.45 -5.91 1.21
N GLU A 205 -15.92 -6.54 2.28
CA GLU A 205 -15.57 -7.91 2.67
C GLU A 205 -16.84 -8.74 2.80
N ASN A 206 -16.80 -9.97 2.30
CA ASN A 206 -17.91 -10.93 2.40
C ASN A 206 -17.47 -12.12 3.24
N GLY A 207 -18.42 -12.71 3.95
CA GLY A 207 -18.16 -13.90 4.73
C GLY A 207 -19.42 -14.65 5.12
N VAL A 208 -19.21 -15.69 5.91
CA VAL A 208 -20.27 -16.52 6.46
C VAL A 208 -19.91 -16.89 7.90
N ALA A 209 -20.89 -16.80 8.78
CA ALA A 209 -20.82 -17.28 10.15
C ALA A 209 -21.95 -18.24 10.45
N LYS A 210 -21.78 -19.06 11.49
CA LYS A 210 -22.69 -20.14 11.84
C LYS A 210 -23.38 -19.83 13.16
N VAL A 211 -24.68 -20.11 13.22
CA VAL A 211 -25.42 -20.25 14.47
C VAL A 211 -25.75 -21.74 14.64
N TRP A 212 -25.27 -22.34 15.71
CA TRP A 212 -25.55 -23.73 16.03
C TRP A 212 -26.23 -23.80 17.39
N LEU A 213 -27.52 -24.14 17.33
CA LEU A 213 -28.37 -24.35 18.51
C LEU A 213 -28.65 -25.87 18.69
N ARG A 214 -28.37 -26.34 19.89
CA ARG A 214 -28.67 -27.75 20.27
C ARG A 214 -29.87 -27.79 21.16
N ASP A 215 -30.64 -28.88 21.05
CA ASP A 215 -31.72 -29.17 21.95
C ASP A 215 -31.14 -29.62 23.32
N GLU A 216 -31.73 -29.18 24.41
CA GLU A 216 -31.31 -29.55 25.76
C GLU A 216 -31.51 -31.07 26.03
N SER A 217 -32.49 -31.69 25.35
CA SER A 217 -32.76 -33.11 25.42
C SER A 217 -31.65 -33.98 24.82
N THR A 218 -30.79 -33.43 23.96
CA THR A 218 -29.67 -34.17 23.33
C THR A 218 -28.44 -34.28 24.24
N LYS A 219 -28.52 -33.75 25.48
CA LYS A 219 -27.41 -33.88 26.47
C LYS A 219 -27.21 -35.34 26.96
N ASP A 220 -28.20 -36.22 26.75
CA ASP A 220 -28.19 -37.60 27.26
C ASP A 220 -27.77 -38.67 26.25
N ASP A 221 -27.48 -38.31 25.00
CA ASP A 221 -27.08 -39.26 23.95
C ASP A 221 -25.61 -39.70 23.99
N GLY A 222 -24.87 -39.32 25.03
CA GLY A 222 -23.47 -39.64 25.16
C GLY A 222 -22.57 -38.77 24.27
N SER A 223 -23.10 -37.77 23.53
CA SER A 223 -22.31 -36.79 22.82
C SER A 223 -21.66 -35.86 23.81
N CYS A 224 -20.38 -35.57 23.58
CA CYS A 224 -19.53 -34.82 24.50
C CYS A 224 -20.13 -33.45 24.82
N ALA A 225 -20.34 -33.15 26.11
CA ALA A 225 -20.82 -31.86 26.60
C ALA A 225 -19.79 -30.72 26.34
N CYS A 226 -18.61 -31.04 25.84
CA CYS A 226 -17.54 -30.08 25.52
C CYS A 226 -17.78 -29.27 24.24
N GLY A 227 -18.82 -29.58 23.46
CA GLY A 227 -19.10 -28.84 22.23
C GLY A 227 -18.18 -29.13 21.05
N CYS A 228 -17.31 -30.13 21.13
CA CYS A 228 -16.39 -30.47 20.03
C CYS A 228 -17.09 -31.06 18.78
N GLY A 229 -18.36 -31.49 18.88
CA GLY A 229 -19.11 -32.04 17.76
C GLY A 229 -18.63 -33.40 17.25
N ASP A 230 -17.65 -34.03 17.92
CA ASP A 230 -17.13 -35.34 17.55
C ASP A 230 -17.93 -36.42 18.28
N PRO A 231 -18.71 -37.28 17.57
CA PRO A 231 -19.45 -38.37 18.17
C PRO A 231 -18.55 -39.45 18.79
N ASN A 232 -17.25 -39.45 18.49
CA ASN A 232 -16.26 -40.37 19.02
C ASN A 232 -15.40 -39.76 20.11
N CYS A 233 -15.71 -38.56 20.58
CA CYS A 233 -14.99 -37.91 21.66
C CYS A 233 -15.12 -38.74 22.96
N GLY A 234 -14.02 -39.30 23.43
CA GLY A 234 -13.98 -40.21 24.60
C GLY A 234 -14.20 -39.51 25.96
N CYS A 235 -14.76 -38.32 25.99
CA CYS A 235 -15.08 -37.59 27.21
C CYS A 235 -16.34 -38.18 27.88
N GLN A 236 -16.21 -39.18 28.70
CA GLN A 236 -17.28 -39.77 29.49
C GLN A 236 -17.63 -38.99 30.76
N ASN A 237 -17.03 -37.83 31.00
CA ASN A 237 -17.23 -37.09 32.23
C ASN A 237 -18.38 -36.09 32.14
N LYS A 238 -19.47 -36.35 32.83
CA LYS A 238 -20.70 -35.56 32.88
C LYS A 238 -20.52 -34.15 33.50
N ASN A 239 -19.31 -33.81 34.00
CA ASN A 239 -19.01 -32.54 34.65
C ASN A 239 -17.88 -31.73 33.97
N CYS A 240 -17.77 -31.83 32.66
CA CYS A 240 -16.79 -31.01 31.91
C CYS A 240 -17.22 -29.53 31.86
N ASN A 241 -16.72 -28.73 32.78
CA ASN A 241 -16.86 -27.26 32.80
C ASN A 241 -15.92 -26.60 31.75
N GLY A 242 -16.00 -27.01 30.50
CA GLY A 242 -15.22 -26.40 29.41
C GLY A 242 -13.73 -26.79 29.36
N ASN A 243 -13.22 -27.62 30.29
CA ASN A 243 -11.80 -27.98 30.40
C ASN A 243 -11.49 -29.44 30.02
N CYS A 244 -12.36 -30.10 29.29
CA CYS A 244 -12.16 -31.51 28.94
C CYS A 244 -10.98 -31.78 27.96
N CYS A 245 -10.38 -30.78 27.43
CA CYS A 245 -9.22 -30.95 26.55
C CYS A 245 -7.87 -31.06 27.29
N THR A 246 -7.88 -31.01 28.64
CA THR A 246 -6.64 -31.13 29.44
C THR A 246 -6.35 -32.54 29.92
N ASP A 247 -7.29 -33.46 29.87
CA ASP A 247 -7.08 -34.85 30.28
C ASP A 247 -6.65 -35.72 29.08
N LYS A 248 -5.64 -36.55 29.32
CA LYS A 248 -4.91 -37.42 28.38
C LYS A 248 -5.78 -38.47 27.63
N GLY A 249 -6.93 -38.11 27.14
CA GLY A 249 -7.85 -39.02 26.46
C GLY A 249 -8.54 -38.44 25.20
N CYS A 250 -8.35 -37.18 24.90
CA CYS A 250 -8.85 -36.61 23.64
C CYS A 250 -7.84 -36.93 22.54
N GLY A 251 -8.26 -37.74 21.55
CA GLY A 251 -7.41 -38.15 20.45
C GLY A 251 -6.87 -36.96 19.63
N GLU A 252 -5.79 -37.18 18.93
CA GLU A 252 -4.89 -36.20 18.26
C GLU A 252 -5.51 -35.39 17.11
N ASN A 253 -6.85 -35.31 16.97
CA ASN A 253 -7.52 -34.71 15.81
C ASN A 253 -8.24 -33.38 16.07
N HIS A 254 -7.92 -32.66 17.14
CA HIS A 254 -8.47 -31.33 17.38
C HIS A 254 -7.81 -30.28 16.49
N LYS A 255 -8.56 -29.77 15.51
CA LYS A 255 -8.12 -28.66 14.69
C LYS A 255 -8.42 -27.36 15.44
N TYR A 256 -7.43 -26.82 16.15
CA TYR A 256 -7.53 -25.52 16.80
C TYR A 256 -7.55 -24.40 15.77
N ILE A 257 -8.57 -23.57 15.82
CA ILE A 257 -8.59 -22.30 15.07
C ILE A 257 -8.10 -21.23 16.05
N LEU A 258 -6.93 -20.67 15.79
CA LEU A 258 -6.42 -19.51 16.52
C LEU A 258 -7.32 -18.31 16.14
N LEU A 259 -8.18 -17.90 17.07
CA LEU A 259 -9.04 -16.72 16.90
C LEU A 259 -8.32 -15.41 17.24
N ASP A 260 -7.20 -15.46 17.98
CA ASP A 260 -6.40 -14.28 18.31
C ASP A 260 -4.97 -14.72 18.67
N SER A 261 -3.97 -14.16 18.00
CA SER A 261 -2.56 -14.41 18.26
C SER A 261 -2.05 -13.80 19.59
N THR A 262 -2.87 -13.01 20.27
CA THR A 262 -2.53 -12.36 21.56
C THR A 262 -3.03 -13.12 22.79
N LYS A 263 -3.86 -14.15 22.61
CA LYS A 263 -4.33 -15.03 23.70
C LYS A 263 -3.86 -16.47 23.47
N ALA A 264 -2.58 -16.69 23.60
CA ALA A 264 -2.03 -18.03 23.73
C ALA A 264 -2.46 -18.61 25.10
N GLY A 265 -3.52 -19.38 25.10
CA GLY A 265 -4.06 -20.03 26.28
C GLY A 265 -3.97 -21.55 26.21
N CYS A 266 -2.90 -22.12 25.68
CA CYS A 266 -2.51 -23.51 25.93
C CYS A 266 -0.99 -23.60 25.79
N THR A 267 -0.31 -23.48 26.89
CA THR A 267 1.05 -23.96 27.01
C THR A 267 0.99 -25.45 27.32
N THR A 268 1.71 -26.22 26.56
CA THR A 268 1.98 -27.65 26.69
C THR A 268 2.29 -28.07 28.12
#